data_e8afb1a9c179ac6d3575ef781a79b473
#
_entry.id   e8afb1a9c179ac6d3575ef781a79b473
#
_cell.length_a   1.000
_cell.length_b   1.000
_cell.length_c   1.000
_cell.angle_alpha   90.00
_cell.angle_beta   90.00
_cell.angle_gamma   90.00
#
_symmetry.space_group_name_H-M   'P 1'
#
loop_
_entity.id
_entity.type
_entity.pdbx_description
1 polymer ?
#
loop_
_entity_poly.entity_id
_entity_poly.type
_entity_poly.pdbx_seq_one_letter_code
_entity_poly.pdbx_strand_id
1 'polypeptide(L)'
;KTVTTPATGLSGAEVAAILKNAATKKVQNVHGDTFQYEEAEASVTRYKNALTGEYYRETSEPGEVKINFTIGEYDYKTKEDLQGGKATEKNWERGKHKTIHKCVIGKTKDGVYVVFPKAAINARGSNTDKAIGLAVSAVPLSTGVDGLASEKWFDESEVVPSA
;
A
#
# COMPACT_ATOMS: atom_id res chain seq x y z
N LYS A 1 -3.26 11.86 -4.50
CA LYS A 1 -3.44 12.29 -5.91
C LYS A 1 -4.05 11.12 -6.67
N THR A 2 -5.23 11.31 -7.25
CA THR A 2 -5.86 10.29 -8.09
C THR A 2 -4.98 10.10 -9.31
N VAL A 3 -4.47 8.89 -9.52
CA VAL A 3 -3.76 8.56 -10.77
C VAL A 3 -4.83 8.43 -11.84
N THR A 4 -4.95 9.42 -12.72
CA THR A 4 -5.73 9.29 -13.93
C THR A 4 -4.91 8.47 -14.92
N THR A 5 -5.26 7.21 -15.05
CA THR A 5 -4.65 6.31 -16.02
C THR A 5 -5.41 6.37 -17.35
N PRO A 6 -4.70 6.27 -18.47
CA PRO A 6 -5.34 6.06 -19.78
C PRO A 6 -6.14 4.75 -19.80
N ALA A 7 -7.03 4.59 -20.74
CA ALA A 7 -7.93 3.44 -20.91
C ALA A 7 -7.25 2.06 -20.99
N THR A 8 -5.93 2.01 -21.10
CA THR A 8 -5.10 0.80 -21.20
C THR A 8 -4.55 0.27 -19.87
N GLY A 9 -4.87 0.93 -18.75
CA GLY A 9 -4.33 0.59 -17.44
C GLY A 9 -2.95 1.21 -17.16
N LEU A 10 -2.40 0.93 -15.98
CA LEU A 10 -1.10 1.45 -15.54
C LEU A 10 0.05 0.74 -16.27
N SER A 11 0.97 1.50 -16.85
CA SER A 11 2.19 1.02 -17.51
C SER A 11 3.45 1.30 -16.68
N GLY A 12 4.55 0.58 -16.95
CA GLY A 12 5.85 0.83 -16.31
C GLY A 12 6.37 2.27 -16.53
N ALA A 13 6.17 2.83 -17.72
CA ALA A 13 6.53 4.21 -18.02
C ALA A 13 5.76 5.23 -17.15
N GLU A 14 4.48 4.98 -16.89
CA GLU A 14 3.67 5.82 -16.00
C GLU A 14 4.14 5.71 -14.54
N VAL A 15 4.54 4.51 -14.10
CA VAL A 15 5.16 4.33 -12.78
C VAL A 15 6.46 5.12 -12.69
N ALA A 16 7.31 5.07 -13.71
CA ALA A 16 8.54 5.86 -13.78
C ALA A 16 8.26 7.38 -13.72
N ALA A 17 7.22 7.84 -14.42
CA ALA A 17 6.81 9.25 -14.38
C ALA A 17 6.30 9.65 -12.99
N ILE A 18 5.54 8.79 -12.31
CA ILE A 18 5.10 9.03 -10.93
C ILE A 18 6.29 9.14 -9.99
N LEU A 19 7.28 8.25 -10.12
CA LEU A 19 8.48 8.26 -9.27
C LEU A 19 9.34 9.52 -9.46
N LYS A 20 9.36 10.09 -10.68
CA LYS A 20 10.07 11.34 -11.00
C LYS A 20 9.28 12.60 -10.62
N ASN A 21 8.01 12.49 -10.32
CA ASN A 21 7.16 13.63 -10.01
C ASN A 21 7.56 14.25 -8.65
N ALA A 22 7.74 15.56 -8.63
CA ALA A 22 8.09 16.32 -7.42
C ALA A 22 7.05 16.21 -6.27
N ALA A 23 5.79 15.88 -6.60
CA ALA A 23 4.74 15.64 -5.61
C ALA A 23 4.81 14.23 -4.99
N THR A 24 5.63 13.33 -5.55
CA THR A 24 5.84 11.99 -4.99
C THR A 24 6.80 12.08 -3.83
N LYS A 25 6.34 11.70 -2.66
CA LYS A 25 7.18 11.62 -1.46
C LYS A 25 7.85 10.26 -1.41
N LYS A 26 9.18 10.28 -1.44
CA LYS A 26 9.99 9.09 -1.20
C LYS A 26 10.13 8.88 0.30
N VAL A 27 9.67 7.73 0.78
CA VAL A 27 9.93 7.32 2.16
C VAL A 27 11.39 6.90 2.25
N GLN A 28 12.14 7.61 3.08
CA GLN A 28 13.51 7.28 3.46
C GLN A 28 13.45 6.67 4.87
N ASN A 29 14.50 6.08 5.36
CA ASN A 29 14.60 5.62 6.76
C ASN A 29 13.50 4.62 7.18
N VAL A 30 13.15 3.68 6.29
CA VAL A 30 12.35 2.52 6.69
C VAL A 30 13.16 1.72 7.70
N HIS A 31 12.61 1.50 8.88
CA HIS A 31 13.27 0.73 9.94
C HIS A 31 13.55 -0.70 9.46
N GLY A 32 14.74 -1.22 9.79
CA GLY A 32 15.21 -2.51 9.27
C GLY A 32 14.19 -3.64 9.45
N ASP A 33 14.04 -4.47 8.42
CA ASP A 33 13.19 -5.66 8.36
C ASP A 33 11.68 -5.44 8.63
N THR A 34 11.20 -4.19 8.55
CA THR A 34 9.78 -3.87 8.76
C THR A 34 8.99 -3.77 7.47
N PHE A 35 9.63 -3.69 6.30
CA PHE A 35 8.93 -3.70 5.02
C PHE A 35 8.49 -5.14 4.70
N GLN A 36 7.17 -5.35 4.70
CA GLN A 36 6.56 -6.65 4.47
C GLN A 36 5.37 -6.50 3.51
N TYR A 37 5.35 -7.37 2.50
CA TYR A 37 4.17 -7.63 1.71
C TYR A 37 3.49 -8.86 2.30
N GLU A 38 2.23 -8.75 2.64
CA GLU A 38 1.43 -9.82 3.22
C GLU A 38 0.18 -10.03 2.39
N GLU A 39 -0.09 -11.28 2.06
CA GLU A 39 -1.34 -11.73 1.47
C GLU A 39 -1.91 -12.82 2.36
N ALA A 40 -3.09 -12.59 2.91
CA ALA A 40 -3.77 -13.57 3.74
C ALA A 40 -4.32 -14.71 2.88
N GLU A 41 -4.42 -15.90 3.45
CA GLU A 41 -5.06 -17.03 2.79
C GLU A 41 -6.54 -16.73 2.49
N ALA A 42 -7.03 -17.25 1.37
CA ALA A 42 -8.44 -17.16 1.01
C ALA A 42 -9.31 -17.88 2.05
N SER A 43 -10.40 -17.25 2.46
CA SER A 43 -11.39 -17.90 3.32
C SER A 43 -12.31 -18.78 2.49
N VAL A 44 -12.35 -20.07 2.79
CA VAL A 44 -13.13 -21.05 2.06
C VAL A 44 -14.23 -21.62 2.96
N THR A 45 -15.48 -21.46 2.54
CA THR A 45 -16.64 -22.04 3.21
C THR A 45 -17.23 -23.16 2.34
N ARG A 46 -17.33 -24.35 2.92
CA ARG A 46 -17.86 -25.54 2.25
C ARG A 46 -19.17 -25.99 2.88
N TYR A 47 -20.13 -26.34 2.05
CA TYR A 47 -21.46 -26.77 2.46
C TYR A 47 -21.61 -28.26 2.20
N LYS A 48 -21.97 -29.03 3.26
CA LYS A 48 -22.24 -30.46 3.19
C LYS A 48 -23.69 -30.76 2.83
N ASN A 49 -23.88 -31.79 2.01
CA ASN A 49 -25.17 -32.41 1.84
C ASN A 49 -25.45 -33.34 3.06
N ALA A 50 -26.53 -33.09 3.76
CA ALA A 50 -26.91 -33.88 4.93
C ALA A 50 -27.29 -35.34 4.63
N LEU A 51 -27.66 -35.65 3.39
CA LEU A 51 -28.07 -37.00 2.96
C LEU A 51 -26.86 -37.86 2.55
N THR A 52 -25.88 -37.26 1.87
CA THR A 52 -24.71 -38.01 1.33
C THR A 52 -23.46 -37.81 2.13
N GLY A 53 -23.38 -36.76 2.97
CA GLY A 53 -22.18 -36.36 3.71
C GLY A 53 -21.10 -35.71 2.84
N GLU A 54 -21.34 -35.52 1.56
CA GLU A 54 -20.41 -34.92 0.62
C GLU A 54 -20.57 -33.41 0.54
N TYR A 55 -19.48 -32.70 0.18
CA TYR A 55 -19.54 -31.27 -0.09
C TYR A 55 -20.15 -31.03 -1.47
N TYR A 56 -21.24 -30.23 -1.55
CA TYR A 56 -21.93 -29.93 -2.80
C TYR A 56 -21.74 -28.50 -3.25
N ARG A 57 -21.24 -27.62 -2.39
CA ARG A 57 -21.05 -26.20 -2.67
C ARG A 57 -19.83 -25.67 -1.91
N GLU A 58 -19.09 -24.78 -2.55
CA GLU A 58 -17.98 -24.04 -1.96
C GLU A 58 -18.11 -22.56 -2.31
N THR A 59 -17.83 -21.68 -1.36
CA THR A 59 -17.65 -20.25 -1.57
C THR A 59 -16.25 -19.88 -1.07
N SER A 60 -15.53 -19.07 -1.86
CA SER A 60 -14.20 -18.60 -1.53
C SER A 60 -14.16 -17.08 -1.57
N GLU A 61 -13.61 -16.47 -0.54
CA GLU A 61 -13.32 -15.05 -0.49
C GLU A 61 -11.80 -14.84 -0.47
N PRO A 62 -11.24 -13.97 -1.34
CA PRO A 62 -9.80 -13.72 -1.37
C PRO A 62 -9.34 -13.11 -0.05
N GLY A 63 -8.11 -13.44 0.34
CA GLY A 63 -7.47 -12.87 1.51
C GLY A 63 -7.13 -11.38 1.34
N GLU A 64 -6.94 -10.69 2.45
CA GLU A 64 -6.51 -9.30 2.43
C GLU A 64 -5.03 -9.19 2.02
N VAL A 65 -4.76 -8.29 1.10
CA VAL A 65 -3.39 -7.91 0.71
C VAL A 65 -3.02 -6.61 1.41
N LYS A 66 -1.80 -6.51 1.91
CA LYS A 66 -1.29 -5.28 2.54
C LYS A 66 0.22 -5.17 2.44
N ILE A 67 0.69 -3.92 2.43
CA ILE A 67 2.09 -3.59 2.63
C ILE A 67 2.22 -2.92 4.00
N ASN A 68 3.09 -3.46 4.83
CA ASN A 68 3.43 -2.93 6.14
C ASN A 68 4.88 -2.44 6.14
N PHE A 69 5.12 -1.30 6.78
CA PHE A 69 6.47 -0.81 7.03
C PHE A 69 6.45 0.19 8.20
N THR A 70 7.60 0.37 8.82
CA THR A 70 7.79 1.37 9.89
C THR A 70 8.82 2.39 9.48
N ILE A 71 8.46 3.66 9.58
CA ILE A 71 9.37 4.77 9.33
C ILE A 71 10.04 5.11 10.66
N GLY A 72 11.37 4.92 10.73
CA GLY A 72 12.14 5.17 11.97
C GLY A 72 12.36 6.64 12.24
N GLU A 73 12.57 7.44 11.19
CA GLU A 73 12.78 8.88 11.25
C GLU A 73 11.89 9.58 10.22
N TYR A 74 11.11 10.55 10.67
CA TYR A 74 10.15 11.27 9.84
C TYR A 74 9.95 12.70 10.36
N ASP A 75 9.57 13.60 9.45
CA ASP A 75 9.11 14.93 9.79
C ASP A 75 7.61 14.94 10.17
N TYR A 76 7.19 15.98 10.88
CA TYR A 76 5.77 16.09 11.28
C TYR A 76 4.82 16.25 10.09
N LYS A 77 5.32 16.72 8.96
CA LYS A 77 4.54 16.80 7.71
C LYS A 77 4.25 15.42 7.13
N THR A 78 5.22 14.52 7.16
CA THR A 78 5.01 13.11 6.79
C THR A 78 4.00 12.44 7.72
N LYS A 79 4.05 12.74 9.02
CA LYS A 79 3.07 12.23 9.98
C LYS A 79 1.65 12.76 9.70
N GLU A 80 1.50 14.05 9.37
CA GLU A 80 0.23 14.61 8.92
C GLU A 80 -0.30 13.94 7.67
N ASP A 81 0.56 13.70 6.67
CA ASP A 81 0.18 13.09 5.39
C ASP A 81 -0.27 11.63 5.52
N LEU A 82 0.25 10.89 6.50
CA LEU A 82 -0.02 9.46 6.68
C LEU A 82 -1.00 9.15 7.82
N GLN A 83 -1.00 9.93 8.88
CA GLN A 83 -1.84 9.72 10.06
C GLN A 83 -2.96 10.76 10.17
N GLY A 84 -2.86 11.87 9.45
CA GLY A 84 -3.76 13.02 9.61
C GLY A 84 -3.35 13.90 10.77
N GLY A 85 -4.27 14.81 11.17
CA GLY A 85 -3.97 15.84 12.15
C GLY A 85 -3.51 17.12 11.49
N LYS A 86 -2.76 17.94 12.21
CA LYS A 86 -2.19 19.19 11.72
C LYS A 86 -0.74 19.32 12.16
N ALA A 87 0.15 19.58 11.23
CA ALA A 87 1.56 19.73 11.49
C ALA A 87 2.07 21.13 11.18
N THR A 88 3.06 21.54 11.96
CA THR A 88 3.98 22.64 11.68
C THR A 88 5.39 22.06 11.56
N GLU A 89 6.40 22.90 11.33
CA GLU A 89 7.78 22.45 11.30
C GLU A 89 8.27 21.83 12.63
N LYS A 90 7.67 22.25 13.75
CA LYS A 90 8.15 21.89 15.11
C LYS A 90 7.16 21.11 15.96
N ASN A 91 5.92 20.93 15.49
CA ASN A 91 4.89 20.23 16.25
C ASN A 91 3.88 19.52 15.35
N TRP A 92 3.18 18.55 15.93
CA TRP A 92 2.05 17.88 15.32
C TRP A 92 0.94 17.70 16.35
N GLU A 93 -0.28 18.02 15.96
CA GLU A 93 -1.49 17.88 16.77
C GLU A 93 -2.38 16.78 16.19
N ARG A 94 -2.89 15.93 17.07
CA ARG A 94 -3.83 14.89 16.66
C ARG A 94 -5.17 15.51 16.31
N GLY A 95 -5.62 15.30 15.09
CA GLY A 95 -6.96 15.67 14.62
C GLY A 95 -7.98 14.55 14.79
N LYS A 96 -9.20 14.78 14.29
CA LYS A 96 -10.20 13.71 14.14
C LYS A 96 -9.69 12.67 13.16
N HIS A 97 -10.07 11.42 13.38
CA HIS A 97 -9.74 10.34 12.47
C HIS A 97 -10.28 10.66 11.07
N LYS A 98 -9.42 10.51 10.07
CA LYS A 98 -9.76 10.72 8.66
C LYS A 98 -9.20 9.57 7.85
N THR A 99 -10.01 9.02 6.96
CA THR A 99 -9.54 8.03 6.00
C THR A 99 -8.59 8.69 5.00
N ILE A 100 -7.40 8.13 4.85
CA ILE A 100 -6.36 8.63 3.96
C ILE A 100 -6.16 7.62 2.84
N HIS A 101 -6.25 8.09 1.60
CA HIS A 101 -5.98 7.28 0.42
C HIS A 101 -4.75 7.84 -0.29
N LYS A 102 -3.81 6.97 -0.62
CA LYS A 102 -2.59 7.30 -1.36
C LYS A 102 -2.32 6.26 -2.43
N CYS A 103 -1.60 6.66 -3.48
CA CYS A 103 -0.91 5.71 -4.32
C CYS A 103 0.37 5.27 -3.59
N VAL A 104 0.61 3.98 -3.51
CA VAL A 104 1.78 3.40 -2.83
C VAL A 104 2.57 2.59 -3.85
N ILE A 105 3.87 2.85 -3.91
CA ILE A 105 4.81 2.11 -4.75
C ILE A 105 5.91 1.59 -3.83
N GLY A 106 6.01 0.27 -3.72
CA GLY A 106 7.10 -0.42 -3.03
C GLY A 106 8.08 -1.01 -4.03
N LYS A 107 9.37 -0.87 -3.78
CA LYS A 107 10.43 -1.56 -4.54
C LYS A 107 11.10 -2.57 -3.63
N THR A 108 11.17 -3.81 -4.06
CA THR A 108 11.91 -4.89 -3.39
C THR A 108 13.39 -4.89 -3.78
N LYS A 109 14.24 -5.58 -3.03
CA LYS A 109 15.69 -5.66 -3.31
C LYS A 109 16.00 -6.44 -4.58
N ASP A 110 15.12 -7.36 -4.98
CA ASP A 110 15.23 -8.16 -6.19
C ASP A 110 14.70 -7.47 -7.45
N GLY A 111 14.33 -6.18 -7.35
CA GLY A 111 13.99 -5.35 -8.50
C GLY A 111 12.52 -5.41 -8.92
N VAL A 112 11.62 -5.85 -8.05
CA VAL A 112 10.18 -5.84 -8.33
C VAL A 112 9.53 -4.59 -7.76
N TYR A 113 8.72 -3.92 -8.57
CA TYR A 113 7.87 -2.82 -8.14
C TYR A 113 6.45 -3.31 -7.91
N VAL A 114 5.95 -3.14 -6.68
CA VAL A 114 4.56 -3.39 -6.32
C VAL A 114 3.83 -2.06 -6.23
N VAL A 115 2.76 -1.91 -7.00
CA VAL A 115 2.02 -0.64 -7.12
C VAL A 115 0.58 -0.84 -6.68
N PHE A 116 0.17 -0.07 -5.69
CA PHE A 116 -1.23 0.11 -5.29
C PHE A 116 -1.69 1.49 -5.75
N PRO A 117 -2.42 1.60 -6.88
CA PRO A 117 -2.85 2.91 -7.40
C PRO A 117 -3.71 3.69 -6.42
N LYS A 118 -4.49 2.98 -5.61
CA LYS A 118 -5.28 3.53 -4.51
C LYS A 118 -5.21 2.59 -3.33
N ALA A 119 -4.59 3.03 -2.25
CA ALA A 119 -4.52 2.29 -1.01
C ALA A 119 -5.11 3.08 0.15
N ALA A 120 -5.80 2.39 1.04
CA ALA A 120 -6.15 2.93 2.35
C ALA A 120 -4.92 2.89 3.25
N ILE A 121 -4.56 4.04 3.81
CA ILE A 121 -3.39 4.19 4.67
C ILE A 121 -3.83 4.26 6.12
N ASN A 122 -3.31 3.34 6.92
CA ASN A 122 -3.41 3.37 8.37
C ASN A 122 -2.02 3.55 8.96
N ALA A 123 -1.79 4.66 9.63
CA ALA A 123 -0.53 4.94 10.29
C ALA A 123 -0.73 5.16 11.79
N ARG A 124 0.18 4.61 12.58
CA ARG A 124 0.17 4.73 14.05
C ARG A 124 1.59 4.88 14.58
N GLY A 125 1.73 5.56 15.72
CA GLY A 125 2.99 5.56 16.44
C GLY A 125 3.36 4.14 16.92
N SER A 126 4.62 3.79 16.78
CA SER A 126 5.16 2.51 17.24
C SER A 126 6.55 2.74 17.84
N ASN A 127 6.88 1.99 18.88
CA ASN A 127 8.21 2.10 19.47
C ASN A 127 9.24 1.41 18.56
N THR A 128 10.35 2.10 18.35
CA THR A 128 11.55 1.58 17.67
C THR A 128 12.75 1.94 18.54
N ASP A 129 13.46 0.98 19.06
CA ASP A 129 14.74 1.14 19.79
C ASP A 129 14.95 2.51 20.49
N LYS A 130 14.11 2.83 21.47
CA LYS A 130 14.11 4.10 22.23
C LYS A 130 13.59 5.34 21.48
N ALA A 131 13.04 5.18 20.27
CA ALA A 131 12.36 6.24 19.53
C ALA A 131 10.92 5.88 19.23
N ILE A 132 10.15 6.83 18.75
CA ILE A 132 8.79 6.60 18.25
C ILE A 132 8.82 6.63 16.73
N GLY A 133 8.71 5.47 16.13
CA GLY A 133 8.53 5.31 14.69
C GLY A 133 7.06 5.49 14.29
N LEU A 134 6.83 5.53 12.99
CA LEU A 134 5.50 5.56 12.38
C LEU A 134 5.26 4.25 11.64
N ALA A 135 4.48 3.35 12.25
CA ALA A 135 4.06 2.12 11.60
C ALA A 135 2.91 2.39 10.64
N VAL A 136 3.10 2.01 9.38
CA VAL A 136 2.17 2.25 8.27
C VAL A 136 1.71 0.93 7.71
N SER A 137 0.41 0.80 7.50
CA SER A 137 -0.21 -0.28 6.75
C SER A 137 -0.97 0.30 5.56
N ALA A 138 -0.71 -0.22 4.37
CA ALA A 138 -1.35 0.17 3.13
C ALA A 138 -2.13 -1.02 2.55
N VAL A 139 -3.44 -0.87 2.41
CA VAL A 139 -4.33 -1.90 1.87
C VAL A 139 -4.86 -1.42 0.52
N PRO A 140 -4.67 -2.18 -0.57
CA PRO A 140 -5.16 -1.79 -1.89
C PRO A 140 -6.69 -1.78 -1.92
N LEU A 141 -7.24 -0.77 -2.58
CA LEU A 141 -8.68 -0.59 -2.79
C LEU A 141 -9.00 -0.56 -4.28
N SER A 142 -10.23 -0.91 -4.60
CA SER A 142 -10.75 -0.67 -5.95
C SER A 142 -10.57 0.80 -6.34
N THR A 143 -10.03 1.02 -7.52
CA THR A 143 -9.79 2.36 -8.04
C THR A 143 -11.07 3.03 -8.54
N GLY A 144 -12.07 2.23 -8.93
CA GLY A 144 -13.28 2.67 -9.60
C GLY A 144 -13.05 3.09 -11.06
N VAL A 145 -11.89 2.76 -11.63
CA VAL A 145 -11.52 3.04 -13.02
C VAL A 145 -11.41 1.72 -13.76
N ASP A 146 -12.12 1.59 -14.87
CA ASP A 146 -12.05 0.40 -15.71
C ASP A 146 -10.64 0.20 -16.26
N GLY A 147 -10.17 -1.06 -16.25
CA GLY A 147 -8.84 -1.43 -16.70
C GLY A 147 -7.70 -1.11 -15.74
N LEU A 148 -7.97 -0.49 -14.59
CA LEU A 148 -6.98 -0.22 -13.56
C LEU A 148 -7.16 -1.16 -12.37
N ALA A 149 -6.29 -2.17 -12.28
CA ALA A 149 -6.28 -3.11 -11.17
C ALA A 149 -5.96 -2.41 -9.83
N SER A 150 -6.44 -2.97 -8.73
CA SER A 150 -6.12 -2.49 -7.37
C SER A 150 -4.66 -2.70 -6.99
N GLU A 151 -4.00 -3.67 -7.63
CA GLU A 151 -2.61 -4.02 -7.46
C GLU A 151 -1.99 -4.41 -8.80
N LYS A 152 -0.75 -3.96 -9.05
CA LYS A 152 0.01 -4.35 -10.23
C LYS A 152 1.50 -4.44 -9.89
N TRP A 153 2.16 -5.43 -10.46
CA TRP A 153 3.59 -5.66 -10.28
C TRP A 153 4.33 -5.40 -11.58
N PHE A 154 5.52 -4.85 -11.47
CA PHE A 154 6.40 -4.55 -12.60
C PHE A 154 7.81 -5.01 -12.30
N ASP A 155 8.46 -5.56 -13.30
CA ASP A 155 9.91 -5.76 -13.29
C ASP A 155 10.64 -4.41 -13.39
N GLU A 156 11.82 -4.31 -12.81
CA GLU A 156 12.61 -3.08 -12.84
C GLU A 156 12.90 -2.61 -14.28
N SER A 157 13.10 -3.54 -15.21
CA SER A 157 13.36 -3.25 -16.62
C SER A 157 12.21 -2.52 -17.33
N GLU A 158 10.96 -2.70 -16.86
CA GLU A 158 9.79 -2.01 -17.40
C GLU A 158 9.64 -0.58 -16.84
N VAL A 159 10.11 -0.35 -15.62
CA VAL A 159 9.98 0.95 -14.92
C VAL A 159 11.19 1.84 -15.19
N VAL A 160 12.39 1.24 -15.22
CA VAL A 160 13.65 1.93 -15.52
C VAL A 160 14.25 1.27 -16.75
N PRO A 161 13.85 1.68 -17.96
CA PRO A 161 14.46 1.15 -19.18
C PRO A 161 15.97 1.31 -19.13
N SER A 162 16.70 0.26 -19.47
CA SER A 162 18.15 0.33 -19.64
C SER A 162 18.49 1.46 -20.63
N ALA A 163 19.40 2.33 -20.21
CA ALA A 163 19.91 3.39 -21.07
C ALA A 163 20.67 2.80 -22.27
#